data_77153c6f6a25e55622bad78ef751bcb5
#
_entry.id   77153c6f6a25e55622bad78ef751bcb5
#
_cell.length_a   1.000
_cell.length_b   1.000
_cell.length_c   1.000
_cell.angle_alpha   90.00
_cell.angle_beta   90.00
_cell.angle_gamma   90.00
#
_symmetry.space_group_name_H-M   'P 1'
#
loop_
_entity.id
_entity.type
_entity.pdbx_description
1 polymer ?
#
loop_
_entity_poly.entity_id
_entity_poly.type
_entity_poly.pdbx_seq_one_letter_code
_entity_poly.pdbx_strand_id
1 'polypeptide(L)'
;WETIFKEKPRPSRSDLGKGGVLVVIMGGGGGARMEPFTNILPKPLLPAGGAPFLEHQLRALAETGVKRVAVLVGYRMREVHEALGGGERFGLTLEFLVQEEQLGTGHAVAQAAGKLDGDFFCLNGDTLVTTGTLRALATARSEHAMAVAQVADCSSYGLVEARKGKLASIIEKGAEGAGGINAGIYRFAPSIFEALEALERSPRGEFELTAALEAVAPDVAVVDVEGDWLDLGRPWDLLAANALLLARMEPAIEGTVEEGVVLEGAVHVATGAIVKAGSRIEGPVWIGPGATVGPNACIRGATMLGAGAKVGGASEVKNSILMDGAKAPHHNYVGDSILGRNCNLGSGTKVANLRHDSANVYAIIRGERVDSGLRKLGVILGDDVKTGINASLNVGTILGEGTIVGPGRVVSGSWAAGSRIL
;
A
#
# COMPACT_ATOMS: atom_id res chain seq x y z
N TRP A 1 -28.60 8.35 -11.37
CA TRP A 1 -28.78 6.91 -11.06
C TRP A 1 -29.56 6.17 -12.16
N GLU A 2 -30.64 6.70 -12.72
CA GLU A 2 -31.52 6.05 -13.71
C GLU A 2 -30.82 5.63 -15.03
N THR A 3 -29.62 6.13 -15.32
CA THR A 3 -28.94 5.89 -16.60
C THR A 3 -28.00 4.65 -16.56
N ILE A 4 -27.74 4.07 -15.41
CA ILE A 4 -26.71 3.03 -15.23
C ILE A 4 -27.27 1.61 -15.39
N PHE A 5 -28.56 1.39 -15.11
CA PHE A 5 -29.16 0.04 -15.05
C PHE A 5 -30.03 -0.28 -16.27
N LYS A 6 -29.60 -1.19 -17.15
CA LYS A 6 -30.42 -1.87 -18.16
C LYS A 6 -30.20 -3.38 -18.11
N GLU A 7 -31.30 -4.13 -17.97
CA GLU A 7 -31.35 -5.56 -17.79
C GLU A 7 -30.72 -6.42 -18.90
N LYS A 8 -29.98 -7.47 -18.50
CA LYS A 8 -29.59 -8.64 -19.31
C LYS A 8 -29.68 -9.93 -18.47
N PRO A 9 -29.93 -11.11 -19.10
CA PRO A 9 -30.18 -12.37 -18.39
C PRO A 9 -28.94 -12.98 -17.71
N ARG A 10 -29.12 -13.70 -16.61
CA ARG A 10 -28.11 -14.25 -15.69
C ARG A 10 -27.42 -15.51 -16.24
N PRO A 11 -26.08 -15.63 -16.21
CA PRO A 11 -25.35 -16.89 -16.41
C PRO A 11 -25.20 -17.70 -15.12
N SER A 12 -24.88 -19.02 -15.26
CA SER A 12 -24.87 -19.98 -14.16
C SER A 12 -23.54 -19.99 -13.36
N ARG A 13 -23.60 -20.40 -12.08
CA ARG A 13 -22.49 -20.46 -11.09
C ARG A 13 -21.26 -21.30 -11.47
N SER A 14 -21.24 -21.99 -12.61
CA SER A 14 -20.15 -22.88 -13.04
C SER A 14 -19.02 -22.18 -13.80
N ASP A 15 -19.09 -20.87 -14.02
CA ASP A 15 -18.21 -20.16 -14.97
C ASP A 15 -17.06 -19.37 -14.37
N LEU A 16 -16.75 -19.55 -13.07
CA LEU A 16 -15.51 -19.01 -12.45
C LEU A 16 -14.21 -19.52 -13.12
N GLY A 17 -14.33 -20.41 -14.12
CA GLY A 17 -13.19 -20.98 -14.85
C GLY A 17 -13.18 -20.75 -16.35
N LYS A 18 -14.19 -20.14 -16.99
CA LYS A 18 -14.26 -20.05 -18.45
C LYS A 18 -14.51 -18.67 -19.05
N GLY A 19 -14.98 -17.70 -18.28
CA GLY A 19 -15.13 -16.31 -18.73
C GLY A 19 -14.52 -15.41 -17.68
N GLY A 20 -13.45 -14.70 -18.00
CA GLY A 20 -12.59 -13.98 -17.06
C GLY A 20 -13.33 -13.26 -15.94
N VAL A 21 -13.05 -13.66 -14.71
CA VAL A 21 -13.55 -13.01 -13.50
C VAL A 21 -13.12 -11.54 -13.55
N LEU A 22 -14.06 -10.63 -13.52
CA LEU A 22 -13.78 -9.22 -13.46
C LEU A 22 -13.51 -8.85 -12.00
N VAL A 23 -12.50 -8.02 -11.79
CA VAL A 23 -12.15 -7.48 -10.49
C VAL A 23 -12.32 -5.98 -10.54
N VAL A 24 -12.99 -5.43 -9.55
CA VAL A 24 -13.07 -3.98 -9.35
C VAL A 24 -12.10 -3.60 -8.24
N ILE A 25 -11.08 -2.82 -8.57
CA ILE A 25 -10.14 -2.29 -7.58
C ILE A 25 -10.50 -0.83 -7.31
N MET A 26 -10.94 -0.55 -6.09
CA MET A 26 -11.33 0.79 -5.65
C MET A 26 -10.08 1.62 -5.31
N GLY A 27 -9.56 2.34 -6.27
CA GLY A 27 -8.35 3.18 -6.12
C GLY A 27 -8.59 4.70 -6.10
N GLY A 28 -9.86 5.13 -6.09
CA GLY A 28 -10.23 6.54 -6.36
C GLY A 28 -10.05 7.54 -5.22
N GLY A 29 -9.75 7.12 -4.00
CA GLY A 29 -9.61 8.01 -2.84
C GLY A 29 -8.35 8.90 -2.89
N GLY A 30 -8.46 10.18 -2.48
CA GLY A 30 -7.34 11.13 -2.47
C GLY A 30 -6.19 10.82 -1.50
N GLY A 31 -6.36 9.84 -0.59
CA GLY A 31 -5.28 9.34 0.28
C GLY A 31 -4.69 10.38 1.26
N ALA A 32 -5.45 11.38 1.68
CA ALA A 32 -4.94 12.51 2.49
C ALA A 32 -4.20 12.09 3.78
N ARG A 33 -4.50 10.93 4.34
CA ARG A 33 -3.81 10.39 5.52
C ARG A 33 -2.40 9.84 5.21
N MET A 34 -2.06 9.68 3.93
CA MET A 34 -0.75 9.21 3.44
C MET A 34 0.17 10.36 3.01
N GLU A 35 -0.22 11.61 3.26
CA GLU A 35 0.69 12.75 3.05
C GLU A 35 2.01 12.57 3.81
N PRO A 36 3.15 12.98 3.20
CA PRO A 36 3.29 13.82 2.01
C PRO A 36 3.25 13.07 0.67
N PHE A 37 3.23 11.75 0.63
CA PHE A 37 3.42 10.98 -0.62
C PHE A 37 2.26 11.11 -1.59
N THR A 38 1.03 11.16 -1.09
CA THR A 38 -0.17 11.22 -1.93
C THR A 38 -0.46 12.59 -2.54
N ASN A 39 0.33 13.60 -2.19
CA ASN A 39 0.29 14.89 -2.89
C ASN A 39 0.74 14.75 -4.36
N ILE A 40 1.59 13.76 -4.66
CA ILE A 40 2.21 13.61 -5.98
C ILE A 40 1.88 12.26 -6.61
N LEU A 41 1.77 11.20 -5.84
CA LEU A 41 1.56 9.84 -6.33
C LEU A 41 0.26 9.25 -5.80
N PRO A 42 -0.60 8.66 -6.64
CA PRO A 42 -1.78 7.94 -6.15
C PRO A 42 -1.39 6.85 -5.15
N LYS A 43 -2.17 6.72 -4.07
CA LYS A 43 -1.91 5.75 -2.99
C LYS A 43 -1.60 4.32 -3.49
N PRO A 44 -2.34 3.75 -4.46
CA PRO A 44 -2.06 2.41 -4.97
C PRO A 44 -0.71 2.27 -5.70
N LEU A 45 -0.10 3.38 -6.11
CA LEU A 45 1.21 3.40 -6.78
C LEU A 45 2.39 3.61 -5.82
N LEU A 46 2.14 3.78 -4.52
CA LEU A 46 3.23 3.89 -3.54
C LEU A 46 4.05 2.61 -3.52
N PRO A 47 5.39 2.69 -3.56
CA PRO A 47 6.24 1.52 -3.72
C PRO A 47 6.44 0.78 -2.40
N ALA A 48 6.34 -0.55 -2.46
CA ALA A 48 6.72 -1.47 -1.40
C ALA A 48 7.14 -2.80 -2.03
N GLY A 49 8.11 -3.51 -1.44
CA GLY A 49 8.54 -4.81 -1.94
C GLY A 49 9.10 -4.80 -3.38
N GLY A 50 9.67 -3.67 -3.81
CA GLY A 50 10.29 -3.51 -5.13
C GLY A 50 9.33 -3.14 -6.27
N ALA A 51 8.04 -2.92 -6.00
CA ALA A 51 7.04 -2.55 -7.01
C ALA A 51 5.95 -1.63 -6.42
N PRO A 52 5.15 -0.93 -7.27
CA PRO A 52 3.92 -0.27 -6.84
C PRO A 52 2.99 -1.23 -6.09
N PHE A 53 2.35 -0.78 -5.02
CA PHE A 53 1.52 -1.63 -4.16
C PHE A 53 0.41 -2.36 -4.94
N LEU A 54 -0.24 -1.68 -5.87
CA LEU A 54 -1.29 -2.26 -6.72
C LEU A 54 -0.78 -3.42 -7.60
N GLU A 55 0.49 -3.42 -8.00
CA GLU A 55 1.04 -4.53 -8.80
C GLU A 55 1.03 -5.85 -8.05
N HIS A 56 1.22 -5.83 -6.72
CA HIS A 56 1.16 -7.05 -5.91
C HIS A 56 -0.25 -7.64 -5.92
N GLN A 57 -1.29 -6.79 -5.88
CA GLN A 57 -2.68 -7.25 -6.03
C GLN A 57 -2.92 -7.85 -7.43
N LEU A 58 -2.46 -7.18 -8.48
CA LEU A 58 -2.62 -7.67 -9.86
C LEU A 58 -1.93 -9.03 -10.08
N ARG A 59 -0.74 -9.23 -9.50
CA ARG A 59 -0.03 -10.53 -9.54
C ARG A 59 -0.81 -11.61 -8.81
N ALA A 60 -1.28 -11.34 -7.59
CA ALA A 60 -2.09 -12.28 -6.82
C ALA A 60 -3.38 -12.67 -7.56
N LEU A 61 -4.02 -11.72 -8.24
CA LEU A 61 -5.19 -11.97 -9.07
C LEU A 61 -4.86 -12.86 -10.29
N ALA A 62 -3.78 -12.57 -10.99
CA ALA A 62 -3.34 -13.37 -12.14
C ALA A 62 -3.09 -14.84 -11.76
N GLU A 63 -2.49 -15.09 -10.59
CA GLU A 63 -2.24 -16.43 -10.05
C GLU A 63 -3.53 -17.22 -9.74
N THR A 64 -4.66 -16.54 -9.53
CA THR A 64 -5.98 -17.20 -9.36
C THR A 64 -6.68 -17.51 -10.66
N GLY A 65 -6.09 -17.16 -11.80
CA GLY A 65 -6.67 -17.37 -13.13
C GLY A 65 -7.58 -16.23 -13.62
N VAL A 66 -7.68 -15.14 -12.87
CA VAL A 66 -8.32 -13.89 -13.32
C VAL A 66 -7.68 -13.42 -14.63
N LYS A 67 -8.49 -12.92 -15.56
CA LYS A 67 -8.03 -12.41 -16.87
C LYS A 67 -8.35 -10.94 -17.09
N ARG A 68 -9.42 -10.44 -16.50
CA ARG A 68 -9.88 -9.05 -16.70
C ARG A 68 -9.99 -8.35 -15.35
N VAL A 69 -9.47 -7.13 -15.27
CA VAL A 69 -9.51 -6.31 -14.06
C VAL A 69 -9.99 -4.91 -14.43
N ALA A 70 -11.08 -4.48 -13.83
CA ALA A 70 -11.49 -3.08 -13.87
C ALA A 70 -10.81 -2.34 -12.71
N VAL A 71 -9.97 -1.39 -13.04
CA VAL A 71 -9.34 -0.51 -12.06
C VAL A 71 -10.16 0.77 -12.00
N LEU A 72 -10.85 0.98 -10.89
CA LEU A 72 -11.59 2.22 -10.67
C LEU A 72 -10.64 3.29 -10.21
N VAL A 73 -10.56 4.34 -10.99
CA VAL A 73 -9.69 5.48 -10.78
C VAL A 73 -10.50 6.76 -10.67
N GLY A 74 -10.03 7.68 -9.85
CA GLY A 74 -10.59 9.03 -9.74
C GLY A 74 -9.47 10.03 -9.87
N TYR A 75 -8.87 10.36 -8.74
CA TYR A 75 -7.75 11.27 -8.67
C TYR A 75 -6.50 10.69 -9.37
N ARG A 76 -5.89 11.48 -10.29
CA ARG A 76 -4.65 11.12 -11.01
C ARG A 76 -4.73 9.81 -11.83
N MET A 77 -5.83 9.62 -12.54
CA MET A 77 -6.03 8.47 -13.43
C MET A 77 -4.87 8.26 -14.42
N ARG A 78 -4.32 9.35 -14.95
CA ARG A 78 -3.26 9.29 -15.95
C ARG A 78 -2.02 8.58 -15.43
N GLU A 79 -1.59 8.91 -14.21
CA GLU A 79 -0.42 8.30 -13.57
C GLU A 79 -0.63 6.80 -13.33
N VAL A 80 -1.84 6.39 -12.95
CA VAL A 80 -2.18 4.97 -12.76
C VAL A 80 -2.12 4.23 -14.10
N HIS A 81 -2.69 4.80 -15.15
CA HIS A 81 -2.68 4.22 -16.49
C HIS A 81 -1.24 4.14 -17.05
N GLU A 82 -0.44 5.18 -16.91
CA GLU A 82 0.97 5.20 -17.36
C GLU A 82 1.80 4.14 -16.61
N ALA A 83 1.54 3.95 -15.31
CA ALA A 83 2.27 2.97 -14.49
C ALA A 83 1.89 1.52 -14.80
N LEU A 84 0.62 1.23 -15.08
CA LEU A 84 0.12 -0.16 -15.22
C LEU A 84 0.03 -0.63 -16.67
N GLY A 85 -0.10 0.29 -17.63
CA GLY A 85 -0.37 -0.04 -19.03
C GLY A 85 -1.69 -0.79 -19.22
N GLY A 86 -1.80 -1.64 -20.22
CA GLY A 86 -2.96 -2.50 -20.47
C GLY A 86 -3.01 -3.78 -19.63
N GLY A 87 -2.00 -4.03 -18.79
CA GLY A 87 -1.93 -5.20 -17.91
C GLY A 87 -1.20 -6.41 -18.49
N GLU A 88 -0.71 -6.34 -19.73
CA GLU A 88 -0.09 -7.45 -20.45
C GLU A 88 1.07 -8.08 -19.67
N ARG A 89 1.88 -7.27 -18.98
CA ARG A 89 3.00 -7.71 -18.15
C ARG A 89 2.59 -8.57 -16.95
N PHE A 90 1.31 -8.54 -16.57
CA PHE A 90 0.73 -9.37 -15.51
C PHE A 90 -0.04 -10.56 -16.07
N GLY A 91 -0.18 -10.68 -17.41
CA GLY A 91 -1.07 -11.65 -18.05
C GLY A 91 -2.55 -11.32 -17.87
N LEU A 92 -2.86 -10.05 -17.63
CA LEU A 92 -4.20 -9.50 -17.43
C LEU A 92 -4.58 -8.52 -18.55
N THR A 93 -5.88 -8.25 -18.67
CA THR A 93 -6.40 -7.11 -19.41
C THR A 93 -6.97 -6.11 -18.40
N LEU A 94 -6.43 -4.90 -18.37
CA LEU A 94 -6.88 -3.83 -17.50
C LEU A 94 -7.87 -2.92 -18.23
N GLU A 95 -9.01 -2.64 -17.60
CA GLU A 95 -9.97 -1.62 -18.01
C GLU A 95 -10.03 -0.55 -16.92
N PHE A 96 -9.89 0.71 -17.31
CA PHE A 96 -9.95 1.82 -16.35
C PHE A 96 -11.34 2.43 -16.33
N LEU A 97 -11.97 2.41 -15.17
CA LEU A 97 -13.26 3.04 -14.91
C LEU A 97 -13.04 4.34 -14.16
N VAL A 98 -13.71 5.40 -14.58
CA VAL A 98 -13.56 6.72 -13.95
C VAL A 98 -14.68 6.95 -12.97
N GLN A 99 -14.32 7.26 -11.73
CA GLN A 99 -15.24 7.81 -10.74
C GLN A 99 -15.08 9.33 -10.71
N GLU A 100 -15.94 10.05 -11.41
CA GLU A 100 -15.86 11.51 -11.52
C GLU A 100 -16.10 12.19 -10.17
N GLU A 101 -17.09 11.73 -9.42
CA GLU A 101 -17.42 12.22 -8.08
C GLU A 101 -17.13 11.12 -7.03
N GLN A 102 -16.35 11.45 -6.02
CA GLN A 102 -16.01 10.52 -4.93
C GLN A 102 -17.12 10.50 -3.87
N LEU A 103 -18.22 9.81 -4.19
CA LEU A 103 -19.40 9.71 -3.35
C LEU A 103 -19.44 8.46 -2.47
N GLY A 104 -18.29 7.86 -2.19
CA GLY A 104 -18.16 6.70 -1.30
C GLY A 104 -17.90 5.37 -2.03
N THR A 105 -17.67 4.31 -1.24
CA THR A 105 -17.27 2.98 -1.74
C THR A 105 -18.40 2.24 -2.47
N GLY A 106 -19.64 2.41 -2.04
CA GLY A 106 -20.81 1.87 -2.75
C GLY A 106 -20.99 2.48 -4.13
N HIS A 107 -20.84 3.83 -4.23
CA HIS A 107 -20.86 4.53 -5.51
C HIS A 107 -19.72 4.07 -6.43
N ALA A 108 -18.55 3.78 -5.86
CA ALA A 108 -17.41 3.26 -6.59
C ALA A 108 -17.73 1.92 -7.27
N VAL A 109 -18.28 0.96 -6.52
CA VAL A 109 -18.65 -0.35 -7.07
C VAL A 109 -19.77 -0.24 -8.11
N ALA A 110 -20.73 0.67 -7.91
CA ALA A 110 -21.83 0.91 -8.84
C ALA A 110 -21.36 1.32 -10.26
N GLN A 111 -20.15 1.93 -10.41
CA GLN A 111 -19.58 2.26 -11.73
C GLN A 111 -19.30 1.02 -12.60
N ALA A 112 -19.25 -0.16 -12.00
CA ALA A 112 -19.08 -1.42 -12.72
C ALA A 112 -20.40 -2.06 -13.16
N ALA A 113 -21.55 -1.48 -12.83
CA ALA A 113 -22.86 -2.01 -13.22
C ALA A 113 -23.00 -2.12 -14.73
N GLY A 114 -23.59 -3.21 -15.21
CA GLY A 114 -23.78 -3.48 -16.64
C GLY A 114 -22.51 -3.84 -17.41
N LYS A 115 -21.33 -3.86 -16.76
CA LYS A 115 -20.06 -4.26 -17.37
C LYS A 115 -19.62 -5.66 -16.93
N LEU A 116 -20.35 -6.28 -16.03
CA LEU A 116 -20.05 -7.55 -15.38
C LEU A 116 -21.07 -8.62 -15.79
N ASP A 117 -20.57 -9.73 -16.30
CA ASP A 117 -21.41 -10.84 -16.79
C ASP A 117 -21.51 -12.03 -15.79
N GLY A 118 -21.07 -11.87 -14.54
CA GLY A 118 -21.09 -12.92 -13.52
C GLY A 118 -20.54 -12.47 -12.18
N ASP A 119 -20.23 -13.43 -11.30
CA ASP A 119 -19.62 -13.16 -10.02
C ASP A 119 -18.26 -12.47 -10.22
N PHE A 120 -17.93 -11.50 -9.35
CA PHE A 120 -16.71 -10.72 -9.45
C PHE A 120 -16.08 -10.50 -8.08
N PHE A 121 -14.76 -10.33 -8.07
CA PHE A 121 -14.06 -9.81 -6.90
C PHE A 121 -14.14 -8.29 -6.86
N CYS A 122 -14.28 -7.75 -5.66
CA CYS A 122 -14.16 -6.33 -5.39
C CYS A 122 -13.10 -6.12 -4.31
N LEU A 123 -12.11 -5.29 -4.57
CA LEU A 123 -10.95 -5.09 -3.69
C LEU A 123 -10.73 -3.60 -3.41
N ASN A 124 -10.37 -3.28 -2.17
CA ASN A 124 -9.78 -1.98 -1.89
C ASN A 124 -8.39 -1.90 -2.52
N GLY A 125 -8.07 -0.83 -3.24
CA GLY A 125 -6.78 -0.66 -3.93
C GLY A 125 -5.59 -0.42 -3.01
N ASP A 126 -5.82 -0.33 -1.72
CA ASP A 126 -4.83 -0.08 -0.67
C ASP A 126 -4.66 -1.26 0.30
N THR A 127 -5.28 -2.39 0.00
CA THR A 127 -5.25 -3.59 0.85
C THR A 127 -4.35 -4.67 0.25
N LEU A 128 -3.48 -5.26 1.06
CA LEU A 128 -2.71 -6.44 0.64
C LEU A 128 -3.65 -7.64 0.53
N VAL A 129 -3.63 -8.29 -0.63
CA VAL A 129 -4.45 -9.48 -0.90
C VAL A 129 -3.56 -10.69 -1.17
N THR A 130 -3.98 -11.86 -0.67
CA THR A 130 -3.29 -13.13 -0.92
C THR A 130 -4.12 -14.03 -1.84
N THR A 131 -3.44 -14.86 -2.59
CA THR A 131 -4.07 -15.89 -3.44
C THR A 131 -4.95 -16.84 -2.63
N GLY A 132 -4.56 -17.18 -1.38
CA GLY A 132 -5.35 -17.99 -0.46
C GLY A 132 -6.71 -17.36 -0.15
N THR A 133 -6.71 -16.08 0.27
CA THR A 133 -7.96 -15.34 0.53
C THR A 133 -8.89 -15.28 -0.68
N LEU A 134 -8.33 -15.03 -1.88
CA LEU A 134 -9.14 -15.02 -3.11
C LEU A 134 -9.77 -16.39 -3.40
N ARG A 135 -9.04 -17.48 -3.19
CA ARG A 135 -9.57 -18.85 -3.34
C ARG A 135 -10.65 -19.16 -2.30
N ALA A 136 -10.46 -18.77 -1.05
CA ALA A 136 -11.46 -18.95 0.00
C ALA A 136 -12.78 -18.23 -0.35
N LEU A 137 -12.69 -16.98 -0.83
CA LEU A 137 -13.86 -16.23 -1.32
C LEU A 137 -14.52 -16.90 -2.53
N ALA A 138 -13.74 -17.38 -3.51
CA ALA A 138 -14.25 -18.04 -4.71
C ALA A 138 -15.04 -19.31 -4.41
N THR A 139 -14.63 -20.06 -3.36
CA THR A 139 -15.26 -21.33 -2.97
C THR A 139 -16.37 -21.18 -1.94
N ALA A 140 -16.60 -19.99 -1.40
CA ALA A 140 -17.62 -19.73 -0.40
C ALA A 140 -19.03 -20.03 -0.95
N ARG A 141 -19.79 -20.85 -0.19
CA ARG A 141 -21.14 -21.27 -0.57
C ARG A 141 -22.19 -20.24 -0.17
N SER A 142 -22.19 -19.11 -0.84
CA SER A 142 -23.15 -18.02 -0.64
C SER A 142 -23.26 -17.18 -1.91
N GLU A 143 -24.26 -16.33 -2.00
CA GLU A 143 -24.41 -15.42 -3.13
C GLU A 143 -23.31 -14.37 -3.14
N HIS A 144 -23.00 -13.83 -1.95
CA HIS A 144 -21.89 -12.92 -1.73
C HIS A 144 -20.90 -13.49 -0.71
N ALA A 145 -19.70 -12.97 -0.67
CA ALA A 145 -18.71 -13.30 0.35
C ALA A 145 -17.83 -12.10 0.67
N MET A 146 -17.42 -11.97 1.92
CA MET A 146 -16.48 -10.97 2.38
C MET A 146 -15.37 -11.61 3.20
N ALA A 147 -14.16 -11.06 3.09
CA ALA A 147 -13.03 -11.46 3.92
C ALA A 147 -12.99 -10.63 5.21
N VAL A 148 -12.60 -11.28 6.29
CA VAL A 148 -12.43 -10.69 7.62
C VAL A 148 -10.99 -10.92 8.08
N ALA A 149 -10.33 -9.85 8.51
CA ALA A 149 -9.00 -9.91 9.12
C ALA A 149 -9.11 -9.79 10.64
N GLN A 150 -8.39 -10.64 11.36
CA GLN A 150 -8.32 -10.56 12.82
C GLN A 150 -7.26 -9.55 13.24
N VAL A 151 -7.65 -8.56 14.05
CA VAL A 151 -6.77 -7.50 14.53
C VAL A 151 -6.81 -7.40 16.06
N ALA A 152 -5.72 -6.89 16.65
CA ALA A 152 -5.62 -6.69 18.10
C ALA A 152 -6.43 -5.46 18.57
N ASP A 153 -6.65 -4.49 17.69
CA ASP A 153 -7.46 -3.30 17.94
C ASP A 153 -8.29 -2.94 16.70
N CYS A 154 -9.60 -3.01 16.82
CA CYS A 154 -10.54 -2.72 15.76
C CYS A 154 -11.06 -1.27 15.73
N SER A 155 -10.58 -0.39 16.61
CA SER A 155 -11.10 0.97 16.80
C SER A 155 -11.11 1.84 15.53
N SER A 156 -10.20 1.57 14.60
CA SER A 156 -10.07 2.30 13.33
C SER A 156 -10.81 1.67 12.16
N TYR A 157 -11.44 0.52 12.34
CA TYR A 157 -12.04 -0.31 11.29
C TYR A 157 -13.51 -0.60 11.55
N GLY A 158 -14.20 -1.14 10.55
CA GLY A 158 -15.53 -1.70 10.71
C GLY A 158 -15.45 -3.12 11.31
N LEU A 159 -15.93 -3.30 12.54
CA LEU A 159 -16.02 -4.59 13.20
C LEU A 159 -17.13 -5.44 12.55
N VAL A 160 -16.82 -6.67 12.19
CA VAL A 160 -17.76 -7.61 11.55
C VAL A 160 -18.28 -8.58 12.59
N GLU A 161 -19.58 -8.60 12.76
CA GLU A 161 -20.27 -9.63 13.50
C GLU A 161 -20.77 -10.74 12.54
N ALA A 162 -20.40 -11.96 12.83
CA ALA A 162 -20.81 -13.13 12.04
C ALA A 162 -21.59 -14.13 12.90
N ARG A 163 -22.63 -14.73 12.31
CA ARG A 163 -23.39 -15.83 12.92
C ARG A 163 -23.44 -17.01 11.95
N LYS A 164 -22.95 -18.16 12.39
CA LYS A 164 -22.89 -19.39 11.58
C LYS A 164 -22.19 -19.20 10.22
N GLY A 165 -21.10 -18.40 10.19
CA GLY A 165 -20.33 -18.11 8.96
C GLY A 165 -21.02 -17.15 7.98
N LYS A 166 -22.07 -16.45 8.43
CA LYS A 166 -22.76 -15.42 7.65
C LYS A 166 -22.64 -14.07 8.34
N LEU A 167 -22.65 -13.00 7.55
CA LEU A 167 -22.69 -11.63 8.06
C LEU A 167 -23.96 -11.42 8.88
N ALA A 168 -23.82 -10.83 10.05
CA ALA A 168 -24.94 -10.39 10.90
C ALA A 168 -25.04 -8.86 10.91
N SER A 169 -23.92 -8.17 11.14
CA SER A 169 -23.85 -6.70 11.14
C SER A 169 -22.41 -6.25 10.94
N ILE A 170 -22.23 -4.98 10.57
CA ILE A 170 -20.94 -4.28 10.51
C ILE A 170 -21.05 -3.04 11.40
N ILE A 171 -20.32 -3.02 12.50
CA ILE A 171 -20.25 -1.87 13.38
C ILE A 171 -19.16 -0.94 12.85
N GLU A 172 -19.57 0.16 12.23
CA GLU A 172 -18.64 1.17 11.74
C GLU A 172 -17.88 1.79 12.91
N LYS A 173 -16.59 1.94 12.80
CA LYS A 173 -15.59 2.55 13.69
C LYS A 173 -16.00 2.86 15.15
N GLY A 174 -15.09 2.61 16.07
CA GLY A 174 -15.26 2.95 17.50
C GLY A 174 -15.49 1.75 18.41
N ALA A 175 -15.54 0.53 17.86
CA ALA A 175 -15.46 -0.67 18.70
C ALA A 175 -14.02 -0.83 19.20
N GLU A 176 -13.84 -1.06 20.49
CA GLU A 176 -12.53 -1.23 21.12
C GLU A 176 -12.17 -2.72 21.27
N GLY A 177 -10.86 -3.02 21.28
CA GLY A 177 -10.34 -4.36 21.53
C GLY A 177 -10.12 -5.19 20.27
N ALA A 178 -9.77 -6.47 20.48
CA ALA A 178 -9.49 -7.40 19.40
C ALA A 178 -10.78 -7.89 18.72
N GLY A 179 -10.74 -8.04 17.40
CA GLY A 179 -11.91 -8.52 16.65
C GLY A 179 -11.64 -8.75 15.17
N GLY A 180 -12.64 -9.31 14.51
CA GLY A 180 -12.63 -9.48 13.06
C GLY A 180 -13.14 -8.22 12.38
N ILE A 181 -12.32 -7.68 11.49
CA ILE A 181 -12.65 -6.45 10.77
C ILE A 181 -12.89 -6.70 9.29
N ASN A 182 -13.65 -5.81 8.65
CA ASN A 182 -13.84 -5.81 7.22
C ASN A 182 -12.50 -5.61 6.49
N ALA A 183 -12.03 -6.67 5.82
CA ALA A 183 -10.74 -6.68 5.15
C ALA A 183 -10.70 -5.90 3.82
N GLY A 184 -11.83 -5.41 3.33
CA GLY A 184 -11.90 -4.70 2.04
C GLY A 184 -11.72 -5.62 0.83
N ILE A 185 -12.01 -6.90 0.96
CA ILE A 185 -11.86 -7.92 -0.07
C ILE A 185 -13.16 -8.71 -0.15
N TYR A 186 -13.82 -8.73 -1.32
CA TYR A 186 -15.14 -9.30 -1.49
C TYR A 186 -15.24 -10.13 -2.75
N ARG A 187 -16.21 -11.04 -2.77
CA ARG A 187 -16.79 -11.63 -3.99
C ARG A 187 -18.29 -11.33 -3.99
N PHE A 188 -18.76 -10.75 -5.07
CA PHE A 188 -20.16 -10.40 -5.28
C PHE A 188 -20.75 -11.13 -6.48
N ALA A 189 -22.02 -11.49 -6.36
CA ALA A 189 -22.88 -11.76 -7.50
C ALA A 189 -23.44 -10.43 -8.03
N PRO A 190 -23.91 -10.38 -9.31
CA PRO A 190 -24.48 -9.15 -9.90
C PRO A 190 -25.68 -8.57 -9.14
N SER A 191 -26.41 -9.38 -8.36
CA SER A 191 -27.51 -8.92 -7.51
C SER A 191 -27.10 -7.87 -6.47
N ILE A 192 -25.80 -7.72 -6.16
CA ILE A 192 -25.31 -6.64 -5.29
C ILE A 192 -25.67 -5.26 -5.83
N PHE A 193 -25.79 -5.10 -7.16
CA PHE A 193 -26.13 -3.82 -7.76
C PHE A 193 -27.54 -3.34 -7.41
N GLU A 194 -28.50 -4.26 -7.14
CA GLU A 194 -29.84 -3.91 -6.65
C GLU A 194 -29.75 -3.25 -5.26
N ALA A 195 -28.92 -3.82 -4.36
CA ALA A 195 -28.70 -3.24 -3.05
C ALA A 195 -27.93 -1.91 -3.12
N LEU A 196 -26.99 -1.78 -4.06
CA LEU A 196 -26.24 -0.52 -4.27
C LEU A 196 -27.14 0.60 -4.83
N GLU A 197 -28.11 0.27 -5.68
CA GLU A 197 -29.08 1.24 -6.23
C GLU A 197 -30.03 1.77 -5.14
N ALA A 198 -30.37 0.94 -4.17
CA ALA A 198 -31.25 1.29 -3.06
C ALA A 198 -30.54 2.08 -1.93
N LEU A 199 -29.22 2.31 -2.02
CA LEU A 199 -28.46 3.00 -0.97
C LEU A 199 -28.91 4.45 -0.79
N GLU A 200 -29.06 4.84 0.46
CA GLU A 200 -29.14 6.22 0.89
C GLU A 200 -27.76 6.76 1.29
N ARG A 201 -27.60 8.07 1.28
CA ARG A 201 -26.36 8.69 1.77
C ARG A 201 -26.26 8.55 3.28
N SER A 202 -25.07 8.12 3.74
CA SER A 202 -24.72 8.06 5.14
C SER A 202 -24.67 9.50 5.75
N PRO A 203 -24.59 9.64 7.09
CA PRO A 203 -24.37 10.93 7.73
C PRO A 203 -23.09 11.65 7.27
N ARG A 204 -22.15 10.93 6.69
CA ARG A 204 -20.93 11.47 6.04
C ARG A 204 -21.18 11.99 4.62
N GLY A 205 -22.39 11.83 4.08
CA GLY A 205 -22.75 12.20 2.71
C GLY A 205 -22.31 11.19 1.64
N GLU A 206 -21.88 10.00 2.04
CA GLU A 206 -21.33 8.96 1.17
C GLU A 206 -22.29 7.77 1.01
N PHE A 207 -22.22 7.07 -0.12
CA PHE A 207 -22.85 5.78 -0.33
C PHE A 207 -21.89 4.67 0.11
N GLU A 208 -22.14 4.09 1.25
CA GLU A 208 -21.25 3.13 1.90
C GLU A 208 -21.50 1.71 1.38
N LEU A 209 -20.44 1.03 0.95
CA LEU A 209 -20.55 -0.39 0.54
C LEU A 209 -20.99 -1.30 1.71
N THR A 210 -20.62 -0.94 2.93
CA THR A 210 -21.00 -1.66 4.14
C THR A 210 -22.52 -1.67 4.35
N ALA A 211 -23.23 -0.59 4.03
CA ALA A 211 -24.68 -0.55 4.10
C ALA A 211 -25.35 -1.47 3.06
N ALA A 212 -24.78 -1.59 1.84
CA ALA A 212 -25.26 -2.57 0.86
C ALA A 212 -25.03 -4.00 1.34
N LEU A 213 -23.87 -4.29 1.97
CA LEU A 213 -23.57 -5.60 2.57
C LEU A 213 -24.56 -5.94 3.68
N GLU A 214 -24.94 -5.00 4.54
CA GLU A 214 -25.93 -5.23 5.60
C GLU A 214 -27.33 -5.49 5.03
N ALA A 215 -27.69 -4.81 3.94
CA ALA A 215 -28.99 -5.06 3.28
C ALA A 215 -29.11 -6.49 2.72
N VAL A 216 -28.00 -7.11 2.34
CA VAL A 216 -27.92 -8.49 1.84
C VAL A 216 -27.26 -9.47 2.82
N ALA A 217 -27.15 -9.12 4.09
CA ALA A 217 -26.36 -9.83 5.11
C ALA A 217 -26.61 -11.36 5.18
N PRO A 218 -27.84 -11.88 5.10
CA PRO A 218 -28.08 -13.33 5.13
C PRO A 218 -27.43 -14.10 3.98
N ASP A 219 -27.15 -13.42 2.87
CA ASP A 219 -26.55 -13.98 1.66
C ASP A 219 -25.05 -13.69 1.52
N VAL A 220 -24.43 -13.10 2.56
CA VAL A 220 -22.98 -12.83 2.62
C VAL A 220 -22.28 -13.86 3.49
N ALA A 221 -21.43 -14.71 2.90
CA ALA A 221 -20.52 -15.56 3.66
C ALA A 221 -19.36 -14.72 4.22
N VAL A 222 -18.97 -15.01 5.46
CA VAL A 222 -17.77 -14.43 6.10
C VAL A 222 -16.68 -15.48 6.06
N VAL A 223 -15.53 -15.14 5.49
CA VAL A 223 -14.33 -15.98 5.43
C VAL A 223 -13.15 -15.25 6.07
N ASP A 224 -12.32 -15.97 6.81
CA ASP A 224 -11.10 -15.38 7.36
C ASP A 224 -10.08 -15.15 6.24
N VAL A 225 -9.28 -14.09 6.38
CA VAL A 225 -8.12 -13.86 5.52
C VAL A 225 -7.12 -14.99 5.71
N GLU A 226 -6.66 -15.57 4.60
CA GLU A 226 -5.59 -16.56 4.60
C GLU A 226 -4.23 -15.88 4.36
N GLY A 227 -3.38 -15.92 5.39
CA GLY A 227 -2.06 -15.29 5.37
C GLY A 227 -2.07 -13.84 5.86
N ASP A 228 -1.11 -13.03 5.38
CA ASP A 228 -0.96 -11.67 5.86
C ASP A 228 -2.01 -10.74 5.24
N TRP A 229 -2.51 -9.86 6.06
CA TRP A 229 -3.39 -8.75 5.68
C TRP A 229 -2.81 -7.43 6.19
N LEU A 230 -2.94 -6.40 5.37
CA LEU A 230 -2.56 -5.03 5.71
C LEU A 230 -3.30 -4.06 4.79
N ASP A 231 -3.75 -2.93 5.33
CA ASP A 231 -4.17 -1.78 4.54
C ASP A 231 -3.19 -0.61 4.73
N LEU A 232 -3.03 0.20 3.70
CA LEU A 232 -2.19 1.39 3.75
C LEU A 232 -3.00 2.56 4.34
N GLY A 233 -3.14 2.64 5.65
CA GLY A 233 -3.87 3.70 6.33
C GLY A 233 -3.04 4.95 6.63
N ARG A 234 -1.74 4.79 6.85
CA ARG A 234 -0.78 5.82 7.27
C ARG A 234 0.55 5.64 6.52
N PRO A 235 1.39 6.69 6.42
CA PRO A 235 2.67 6.58 5.69
C PRO A 235 3.58 5.46 6.19
N TRP A 236 3.64 5.22 7.49
CA TRP A 236 4.48 4.17 8.07
C TRP A 236 3.98 2.75 7.80
N ASP A 237 2.73 2.56 7.36
CA ASP A 237 2.23 1.24 6.97
C ASP A 237 2.97 0.71 5.73
N LEU A 238 3.55 1.61 4.93
CA LEU A 238 4.46 1.21 3.84
C LEU A 238 5.68 0.42 4.33
N LEU A 239 6.20 0.70 5.53
CA LEU A 239 7.31 -0.08 6.11
C LEU A 239 6.87 -1.50 6.43
N ALA A 240 5.67 -1.67 7.00
CA ALA A 240 5.11 -2.98 7.28
C ALA A 240 4.80 -3.73 5.99
N ALA A 241 4.17 -3.07 5.01
CA ALA A 241 3.91 -3.64 3.68
C ALA A 241 5.20 -4.10 2.99
N ASN A 242 6.23 -3.24 3.01
CA ASN A 242 7.54 -3.55 2.45
C ASN A 242 8.17 -4.78 3.12
N ALA A 243 8.11 -4.86 4.44
CA ALA A 243 8.66 -6.00 5.18
C ALA A 243 7.93 -7.31 4.85
N LEU A 244 6.60 -7.31 4.78
CA LEU A 244 5.80 -8.48 4.40
C LEU A 244 6.10 -8.94 2.98
N LEU A 245 6.20 -8.01 2.04
CA LEU A 245 6.45 -8.31 0.63
C LEU A 245 7.88 -8.81 0.41
N LEU A 246 8.88 -8.16 1.02
CA LEU A 246 10.28 -8.59 0.91
C LEU A 246 10.56 -9.93 1.59
N ALA A 247 9.82 -10.28 2.65
CA ALA A 247 9.96 -11.59 3.30
C ALA A 247 9.57 -12.77 2.39
N ARG A 248 8.79 -12.50 1.34
CA ARG A 248 8.35 -13.50 0.32
C ARG A 248 9.15 -13.40 -0.98
N MET A 249 10.11 -12.47 -1.04
CA MET A 249 10.89 -12.21 -2.24
C MET A 249 11.89 -13.34 -2.48
N GLU A 250 11.94 -13.84 -3.71
CA GLU A 250 13.02 -14.72 -4.15
C GLU A 250 14.31 -13.92 -4.39
N PRO A 251 15.45 -14.36 -3.84
CA PRO A 251 16.71 -13.68 -4.06
C PRO A 251 17.15 -13.81 -5.54
N ALA A 252 17.68 -12.72 -6.10
CA ALA A 252 18.21 -12.73 -7.47
C ALA A 252 19.35 -11.71 -7.62
N ILE A 253 20.35 -12.05 -8.41
CA ILE A 253 21.47 -11.14 -8.72
C ILE A 253 21.50 -10.95 -10.24
N GLU A 254 20.90 -9.87 -10.69
CA GLU A 254 20.83 -9.44 -12.09
C GLU A 254 21.77 -8.26 -12.38
N GLY A 255 22.19 -7.56 -11.34
CA GLY A 255 23.13 -6.45 -11.38
C GLY A 255 24.57 -6.88 -11.12
N THR A 256 25.42 -5.91 -10.80
CA THR A 256 26.83 -6.11 -10.50
C THR A 256 27.08 -6.12 -9.00
N VAL A 257 27.73 -7.17 -8.52
CA VAL A 257 28.22 -7.29 -7.14
C VAL A 257 29.74 -7.41 -7.21
N GLU A 258 30.44 -6.40 -6.68
CA GLU A 258 31.92 -6.38 -6.70
C GLU A 258 32.50 -7.39 -5.72
N GLU A 259 33.75 -7.79 -5.96
CA GLU A 259 34.51 -8.64 -5.02
C GLU A 259 34.65 -7.97 -3.65
N GLY A 260 34.54 -8.73 -2.58
CA GLY A 260 34.60 -8.23 -1.20
C GLY A 260 33.25 -7.69 -0.65
N VAL A 261 32.16 -7.86 -1.39
CA VAL A 261 30.80 -7.64 -0.88
C VAL A 261 30.34 -8.87 -0.08
N VAL A 262 29.66 -8.63 1.05
CA VAL A 262 29.01 -9.67 1.84
C VAL A 262 27.50 -9.59 1.66
N LEU A 263 26.88 -10.65 1.14
CA LEU A 263 25.42 -10.77 1.02
C LEU A 263 24.95 -11.88 1.97
N GLU A 264 23.94 -11.59 2.80
CA GLU A 264 23.33 -12.54 3.73
C GLU A 264 21.80 -12.51 3.61
N GLY A 265 21.15 -13.67 3.62
CA GLY A 265 19.69 -13.79 3.49
C GLY A 265 19.17 -13.46 2.09
N ALA A 266 17.88 -13.12 1.99
CA ALA A 266 17.24 -12.82 0.71
C ALA A 266 17.62 -11.42 0.21
N VAL A 267 18.47 -11.35 -0.82
CA VAL A 267 18.89 -10.10 -1.47
C VAL A 267 18.56 -10.17 -2.95
N HIS A 268 17.87 -9.14 -3.43
CA HIS A 268 17.64 -8.92 -4.86
C HIS A 268 18.45 -7.72 -5.33
N VAL A 269 19.30 -7.93 -6.35
CA VAL A 269 20.07 -6.89 -7.02
C VAL A 269 19.60 -6.80 -8.46
N ALA A 270 18.79 -5.80 -8.76
CA ALA A 270 18.15 -5.65 -10.07
C ALA A 270 19.15 -5.24 -11.16
N THR A 271 18.74 -5.42 -12.40
CA THR A 271 19.52 -5.07 -13.59
C THR A 271 20.07 -3.64 -13.55
N GLY A 272 21.35 -3.48 -13.83
CA GLY A 272 22.06 -2.19 -13.81
C GLY A 272 22.38 -1.66 -12.41
N ALA A 273 21.95 -2.31 -11.34
CA ALA A 273 22.36 -1.97 -9.99
C ALA A 273 23.83 -2.40 -9.73
N ILE A 274 24.51 -1.65 -8.86
CA ILE A 274 25.93 -1.92 -8.53
C ILE A 274 26.09 -1.91 -7.00
N VAL A 275 26.57 -3.04 -6.45
CA VAL A 275 26.99 -3.14 -5.05
C VAL A 275 28.52 -3.18 -5.02
N LYS A 276 29.12 -2.15 -4.40
CA LYS A 276 30.56 -1.93 -4.39
C LYS A 276 31.25 -2.61 -3.22
N ALA A 277 32.54 -2.91 -3.41
CA ALA A 277 33.40 -3.59 -2.46
C ALA A 277 33.30 -3.06 -1.02
N GLY A 278 33.45 -3.97 -0.06
CA GLY A 278 33.38 -3.67 1.38
C GLY A 278 31.97 -3.44 1.90
N SER A 279 30.95 -3.48 1.06
CA SER A 279 29.56 -3.34 1.50
C SER A 279 29.02 -4.66 2.08
N ARG A 280 28.14 -4.54 3.10
CA ARG A 280 27.45 -5.65 3.73
C ARG A 280 25.94 -5.48 3.57
N ILE A 281 25.28 -6.47 3.01
CA ILE A 281 23.84 -6.49 2.79
C ILE A 281 23.22 -7.66 3.55
N GLU A 282 22.36 -7.36 4.52
CA GLU A 282 21.64 -8.37 5.32
C GLU A 282 20.15 -8.32 4.97
N GLY A 283 19.70 -9.28 4.20
CA GLY A 283 18.31 -9.37 3.71
C GLY A 283 17.24 -9.53 4.81
N PRO A 284 15.97 -9.38 4.42
CA PRO A 284 15.49 -9.19 3.05
C PRO A 284 15.74 -7.76 2.53
N VAL A 285 16.39 -7.63 1.37
CA VAL A 285 16.75 -6.32 0.77
C VAL A 285 16.50 -6.35 -0.73
N TRP A 286 15.80 -5.32 -1.22
CA TRP A 286 15.62 -5.04 -2.64
C TRP A 286 16.50 -3.87 -3.06
N ILE A 287 17.36 -4.08 -4.06
CA ILE A 287 18.20 -3.05 -4.68
C ILE A 287 17.72 -2.88 -6.11
N GLY A 288 17.00 -1.77 -6.36
CA GLY A 288 16.29 -1.49 -7.61
C GLY A 288 17.20 -1.18 -8.80
N PRO A 289 16.63 -1.10 -10.01
CA PRO A 289 17.39 -0.89 -11.24
C PRO A 289 18.26 0.36 -11.19
N GLY A 290 19.54 0.23 -11.59
CA GLY A 290 20.50 1.35 -11.62
C GLY A 290 20.87 1.92 -10.25
N ALA A 291 20.42 1.35 -9.14
CA ALA A 291 20.80 1.78 -7.80
C ALA A 291 22.28 1.49 -7.51
N THR A 292 22.89 2.28 -6.64
CA THR A 292 24.29 2.11 -6.27
C THR A 292 24.44 2.03 -4.76
N VAL A 293 25.11 0.97 -4.27
CA VAL A 293 25.41 0.77 -2.85
C VAL A 293 26.92 0.72 -2.65
N GLY A 294 27.42 1.47 -1.67
CA GLY A 294 28.82 1.45 -1.29
C GLY A 294 29.71 2.51 -1.98
N PRO A 295 31.06 2.38 -1.82
CA PRO A 295 31.74 1.28 -1.08
C PRO A 295 31.51 1.35 0.44
N ASN A 296 31.78 0.25 1.14
CA ASN A 296 31.74 0.18 2.61
C ASN A 296 30.39 0.66 3.21
N ALA A 297 29.25 0.35 2.56
CA ALA A 297 27.92 0.64 3.07
C ALA A 297 27.34 -0.59 3.79
N CYS A 298 26.43 -0.35 4.75
CA CYS A 298 25.69 -1.39 5.45
C CYS A 298 24.19 -1.23 5.16
N ILE A 299 23.57 -2.23 4.55
CA ILE A 299 22.12 -2.28 4.30
C ILE A 299 21.56 -3.48 5.03
N ARG A 300 20.51 -3.28 5.83
CA ARG A 300 19.96 -4.41 6.58
C ARG A 300 18.47 -4.29 6.87
N GLY A 301 17.87 -5.42 7.27
CA GLY A 301 16.44 -5.54 7.52
C GLY A 301 15.64 -5.34 6.24
N ALA A 302 14.33 -5.18 6.37
CA ALA A 302 13.43 -5.02 5.24
C ALA A 302 13.63 -3.67 4.52
N THR A 303 14.73 -3.54 3.79
CA THR A 303 15.10 -2.29 3.09
C THR A 303 14.87 -2.40 1.59
N MET A 304 14.21 -1.38 1.03
CA MET A 304 14.00 -1.21 -0.39
C MET A 304 14.73 0.04 -0.89
N LEU A 305 15.55 -0.13 -1.91
CA LEU A 305 16.15 0.95 -2.67
C LEU A 305 15.48 1.00 -4.05
N GLY A 306 14.82 2.11 -4.37
CA GLY A 306 14.16 2.36 -5.65
C GLY A 306 15.16 2.53 -6.81
N ALA A 307 14.63 2.72 -8.01
CA ALA A 307 15.45 2.90 -9.21
C ALA A 307 16.41 4.10 -9.07
N GLY A 308 17.69 3.90 -9.39
CA GLY A 308 18.71 4.95 -9.31
C GLY A 308 19.01 5.48 -7.89
N ALA A 309 18.47 4.86 -6.84
CA ALA A 309 18.76 5.24 -5.46
C ALA A 309 20.23 5.00 -5.12
N LYS A 310 20.78 5.80 -4.19
CA LYS A 310 22.19 5.72 -3.82
C LYS A 310 22.38 5.67 -2.31
N VAL A 311 23.07 4.65 -1.83
CA VAL A 311 23.60 4.57 -0.48
C VAL A 311 25.13 4.51 -0.59
N GLY A 312 25.83 5.55 -0.12
CA GLY A 312 27.27 5.67 -0.34
C GLY A 312 28.11 5.30 0.88
N GLY A 313 29.39 5.66 0.80
CA GLY A 313 30.41 5.21 1.75
C GLY A 313 30.11 5.49 3.22
N ALA A 314 30.34 4.48 4.06
CA ALA A 314 30.12 4.49 5.49
C ALA A 314 28.70 4.92 5.91
N SER A 315 27.71 4.69 5.05
CA SER A 315 26.30 4.91 5.36
C SER A 315 25.64 3.60 5.77
N GLU A 316 24.75 3.69 6.74
CA GLU A 316 23.90 2.58 7.17
C GLU A 316 22.43 2.89 6.89
N VAL A 317 21.74 1.94 6.25
CA VAL A 317 20.30 1.99 6.02
C VAL A 317 19.66 0.72 6.56
N LYS A 318 18.60 0.87 7.36
CA LYS A 318 17.94 -0.23 8.03
C LYS A 318 16.43 -0.10 7.97
N ASN A 319 15.74 -1.17 7.58
CA ASN A 319 14.27 -1.26 7.60
C ASN A 319 13.62 0.02 7.03
N SER A 320 14.04 0.40 5.82
CA SER A 320 13.69 1.69 5.24
C SER A 320 13.34 1.57 3.76
N ILE A 321 12.58 2.52 3.27
CA ILE A 321 12.26 2.68 1.86
C ILE A 321 12.95 3.95 1.36
N LEU A 322 13.86 3.81 0.42
CA LEU A 322 14.42 4.90 -0.36
C LEU A 322 13.80 4.83 -1.75
N MET A 323 12.89 5.74 -2.07
CA MET A 323 12.22 5.75 -3.37
C MET A 323 13.19 6.16 -4.49
N ASP A 324 12.73 6.16 -5.73
CA ASP A 324 13.55 6.39 -6.91
C ASP A 324 14.40 7.66 -6.81
N GLY A 325 15.69 7.53 -7.12
CA GLY A 325 16.64 8.61 -7.07
C GLY A 325 17.01 9.15 -5.68
N ALA A 326 16.45 8.60 -4.60
CA ALA A 326 16.78 9.02 -3.23
C ALA A 326 18.23 8.68 -2.87
N LYS A 327 18.91 9.58 -2.13
CA LYS A 327 20.35 9.50 -1.88
C LYS A 327 20.70 9.70 -0.41
N ALA A 328 21.43 8.74 0.15
CA ALA A 328 22.13 8.80 1.43
C ALA A 328 23.64 8.54 1.18
N PRO A 329 24.37 9.52 0.58
CA PRO A 329 25.63 9.25 -0.10
C PRO A 329 26.86 9.16 0.79
N HIS A 330 26.85 9.73 2.02
CA HIS A 330 28.05 9.85 2.84
C HIS A 330 27.77 9.89 4.33
N HIS A 331 28.28 8.90 5.09
CA HIS A 331 28.23 8.86 6.57
C HIS A 331 26.81 9.06 7.13
N ASN A 332 25.79 8.63 6.40
CA ASN A 332 24.40 8.77 6.82
C ASN A 332 23.99 7.58 7.68
N TYR A 333 23.04 7.82 8.61
CA TYR A 333 22.28 6.78 9.24
C TYR A 333 20.79 6.99 8.96
N VAL A 334 20.13 5.98 8.38
CA VAL A 334 18.71 6.00 8.05
C VAL A 334 18.08 4.73 8.58
N GLY A 335 17.26 4.84 9.62
CA GLY A 335 16.60 3.70 10.24
C GLY A 335 15.09 3.87 10.29
N ASP A 336 14.33 2.83 9.95
CA ASP A 336 12.87 2.76 10.06
C ASP A 336 12.19 3.98 9.42
N SER A 337 12.61 4.33 8.19
CA SER A 337 12.29 5.61 7.53
C SER A 337 11.82 5.43 6.09
N ILE A 338 11.13 6.45 5.58
CA ILE A 338 10.71 6.51 4.18
C ILE A 338 11.21 7.82 3.57
N LEU A 339 12.04 7.72 2.54
CA LEU A 339 12.54 8.83 1.76
C LEU A 339 11.86 8.83 0.40
N GLY A 340 11.13 9.90 0.10
CA GLY A 340 10.50 10.14 -1.19
C GLY A 340 11.51 10.25 -2.33
N ARG A 341 11.01 10.37 -3.54
CA ARG A 341 11.82 10.43 -4.77
C ARG A 341 12.79 11.61 -4.73
N ASN A 342 13.99 11.40 -5.26
CA ASN A 342 15.04 12.41 -5.39
C ASN A 342 15.48 13.09 -4.08
N CYS A 343 15.09 12.57 -2.91
CA CYS A 343 15.64 13.06 -1.64
C CYS A 343 17.17 13.01 -1.66
N ASN A 344 17.82 14.00 -1.05
CA ASN A 344 19.26 14.02 -0.95
C ASN A 344 19.72 14.40 0.46
N LEU A 345 20.26 13.44 1.18
CA LEU A 345 20.80 13.66 2.51
C LEU A 345 22.24 14.18 2.43
N GLY A 346 22.50 15.35 3.01
CA GLY A 346 23.84 15.86 3.17
C GLY A 346 24.72 14.91 3.99
N SER A 347 26.03 15.00 3.78
CA SER A 347 27.01 14.18 4.52
C SER A 347 26.81 14.30 6.03
N GLY A 348 26.80 13.16 6.73
CA GLY A 348 26.64 13.12 8.18
C GLY A 348 25.20 13.30 8.69
N THR A 349 24.19 13.38 7.81
CA THR A 349 22.79 13.39 8.27
C THR A 349 22.48 12.13 9.06
N LYS A 350 21.89 12.29 10.25
CA LYS A 350 21.48 11.20 11.13
C LYS A 350 19.98 11.25 11.40
N VAL A 351 19.35 10.09 11.31
CA VAL A 351 17.94 9.90 11.63
C VAL A 351 17.80 9.17 12.94
N ALA A 352 17.19 9.79 13.95
CA ALA A 352 16.81 9.09 15.17
C ALA A 352 15.53 8.29 14.90
N ASN A 353 15.50 7.02 15.29
CA ASN A 353 14.37 6.12 15.08
C ASN A 353 13.84 5.47 16.37
N LEU A 354 14.39 5.80 17.53
CA LEU A 354 13.98 5.28 18.83
C LEU A 354 13.95 6.42 19.84
N ARG A 355 12.88 6.49 20.62
CA ARG A 355 12.75 7.42 21.76
C ARG A 355 13.60 6.94 22.93
N HIS A 356 14.06 7.87 23.76
CA HIS A 356 14.85 7.54 24.98
C HIS A 356 14.04 6.73 26.00
N ASP A 357 12.73 6.94 26.09
CA ASP A 357 11.81 6.23 26.96
C ASP A 357 11.31 4.89 26.37
N SER A 358 11.74 4.56 25.14
CA SER A 358 11.32 3.37 24.41
C SER A 358 9.79 3.24 24.19
N ALA A 359 9.02 4.30 24.40
CA ALA A 359 7.60 4.35 24.08
C ALA A 359 7.37 4.45 22.56
N ASN A 360 6.11 4.32 22.13
CA ASN A 360 5.73 4.51 20.74
C ASN A 360 6.11 5.90 20.23
N VAL A 361 6.49 5.95 18.97
CA VAL A 361 6.77 7.22 18.29
C VAL A 361 5.45 7.86 17.85
N TYR A 362 5.30 9.14 18.11
CA TYR A 362 4.19 9.95 17.61
C TYR A 362 4.63 10.74 16.39
N ALA A 363 3.72 10.90 15.44
CA ALA A 363 3.89 11.77 14.29
C ALA A 363 2.76 12.83 14.26
N ILE A 364 2.99 13.95 13.59
CA ILE A 364 1.96 14.98 13.40
C ILE A 364 1.44 14.86 11.97
N ILE A 365 0.20 14.43 11.81
CA ILE A 365 -0.51 14.33 10.54
C ILE A 365 -1.60 15.37 10.50
N ARG A 366 -1.53 16.31 9.55
CA ARG A 366 -2.53 17.40 9.38
C ARG A 366 -2.82 18.16 10.67
N GLY A 367 -1.78 18.41 11.47
CA GLY A 367 -1.88 19.14 12.74
C GLY A 367 -2.28 18.28 13.95
N GLU A 368 -2.68 17.04 13.75
CA GLU A 368 -3.04 16.12 14.82
C GLU A 368 -1.86 15.24 15.22
N ARG A 369 -1.67 15.06 16.52
CA ARG A 369 -0.67 14.12 17.06
C ARG A 369 -1.22 12.70 17.04
N VAL A 370 -0.63 11.85 16.22
CA VAL A 370 -1.05 10.46 16.00
C VAL A 370 -0.01 9.49 16.57
N ASP A 371 -0.45 8.54 17.39
CA ASP A 371 0.38 7.41 17.80
C ASP A 371 0.60 6.50 16.59
N SER A 372 1.87 6.23 16.24
CA SER A 372 2.18 5.33 15.13
C SER A 372 1.96 3.84 15.47
N GLY A 373 1.80 3.51 16.75
CA GLY A 373 1.84 2.12 17.23
C GLY A 373 3.24 1.50 17.19
N LEU A 374 4.25 2.24 16.69
CA LEU A 374 5.60 1.74 16.46
C LEU A 374 6.57 2.28 17.50
N ARG A 375 7.30 1.38 18.14
CA ARG A 375 8.40 1.74 19.05
C ARG A 375 9.60 2.33 18.29
N LYS A 376 9.76 1.96 17.01
CA LYS A 376 10.79 2.50 16.11
C LYS A 376 10.14 3.07 14.87
N LEU A 377 10.30 4.37 14.69
CA LEU A 377 9.93 5.10 13.49
C LEU A 377 10.88 6.29 13.35
N GLY A 378 11.59 6.32 12.24
CA GLY A 378 12.49 7.42 11.89
C GLY A 378 11.73 8.60 11.29
N VAL A 379 11.99 8.87 10.02
CA VAL A 379 11.43 10.02 9.32
C VAL A 379 10.60 9.62 8.09
N ILE A 380 9.70 10.52 7.72
CA ILE A 380 8.91 10.44 6.50
C ILE A 380 9.20 11.71 5.69
N LEU A 381 9.96 11.56 4.62
CA LEU A 381 10.36 12.66 3.75
C LEU A 381 9.60 12.58 2.43
N GLY A 382 8.88 13.65 2.09
CA GLY A 382 8.28 13.82 0.76
C GLY A 382 9.35 13.90 -0.34
N ASP A 383 8.93 13.99 -1.57
CA ASP A 383 9.84 14.08 -2.72
C ASP A 383 10.73 15.32 -2.65
N ASP A 384 11.91 15.24 -3.24
CA ASP A 384 12.86 16.35 -3.40
C ASP A 384 13.34 17.03 -2.09
N VAL A 385 13.16 16.39 -0.93
CA VAL A 385 13.70 16.90 0.34
C VAL A 385 15.21 16.84 0.34
N LYS A 386 15.86 17.94 0.78
CA LYS A 386 17.32 18.06 0.87
C LYS A 386 17.75 18.45 2.27
N THR A 387 18.76 17.78 2.80
CA THR A 387 19.40 18.17 4.06
C THR A 387 20.81 18.67 3.84
N GLY A 388 21.21 19.67 4.62
CA GLY A 388 22.60 20.09 4.72
C GLY A 388 23.44 19.08 5.50
N ILE A 389 24.76 19.30 5.51
CA ILE A 389 25.69 18.42 6.24
C ILE A 389 25.36 18.40 7.74
N ASN A 390 25.56 17.25 8.38
CA ASN A 390 25.35 17.04 9.81
C ASN A 390 23.96 17.44 10.33
N ALA A 391 22.93 17.42 9.48
CA ALA A 391 21.55 17.58 9.93
C ALA A 391 21.14 16.38 10.81
N SER A 392 20.38 16.65 11.86
CA SER A 392 19.83 15.64 12.76
C SER A 392 18.30 15.64 12.67
N LEU A 393 17.72 14.55 12.23
CA LEU A 393 16.28 14.41 12.10
C LEU A 393 15.75 13.54 13.24
N ASN A 394 14.84 14.07 14.03
CA ASN A 394 14.31 13.39 15.20
C ASN A 394 13.21 12.38 14.83
N VAL A 395 12.89 11.47 15.74
CA VAL A 395 11.86 10.42 15.57
C VAL A 395 10.53 11.02 15.12
N GLY A 396 9.85 10.36 14.20
CA GLY A 396 8.51 10.76 13.71
C GLY A 396 8.46 12.08 12.96
N THR A 397 9.62 12.64 12.55
CA THR A 397 9.64 13.87 11.74
C THR A 397 9.07 13.62 10.36
N ILE A 398 8.16 14.50 9.92
CA ILE A 398 7.57 14.49 8.59
C ILE A 398 7.97 15.78 7.87
N LEU A 399 8.61 15.66 6.72
CA LEU A 399 8.95 16.81 5.88
C LEU A 399 8.19 16.72 4.57
N GLY A 400 7.41 17.77 4.27
CA GLY A 400 6.73 17.91 3.00
C GLY A 400 7.70 18.06 1.84
N GLU A 401 7.21 17.81 0.64
CA GLU A 401 7.93 17.88 -0.63
C GLU A 401 8.77 19.16 -0.76
N GLY A 402 9.98 19.03 -1.31
CA GLY A 402 10.87 20.16 -1.59
C GLY A 402 11.39 20.89 -0.34
N THR A 403 11.21 20.35 0.86
CA THR A 403 11.74 20.95 2.09
C THR A 403 13.27 20.96 2.08
N ILE A 404 13.87 22.07 2.50
CA ILE A 404 15.32 22.22 2.63
C ILE A 404 15.67 22.42 4.10
N VAL A 405 16.56 21.56 4.60
CA VAL A 405 17.13 21.64 5.93
C VAL A 405 18.57 22.17 5.84
N GLY A 406 18.89 23.22 6.58
CA GLY A 406 20.23 23.80 6.63
C GLY A 406 21.24 22.87 7.33
N PRO A 407 22.57 23.17 7.19
CA PRO A 407 23.62 22.41 7.85
C PRO A 407 23.49 22.46 9.38
N GLY A 408 23.79 21.34 10.04
CA GLY A 408 23.83 21.23 11.51
C GLY A 408 22.48 21.41 12.21
N ARG A 409 21.39 21.48 11.49
CA ARG A 409 20.04 21.66 12.10
C ARG A 409 19.53 20.38 12.76
N VAL A 410 18.88 20.57 13.90
CA VAL A 410 18.07 19.54 14.57
C VAL A 410 16.61 19.81 14.23
N VAL A 411 15.95 18.82 13.62
CA VAL A 411 14.58 18.97 13.10
C VAL A 411 13.66 17.97 13.78
N SER A 412 12.47 18.43 14.15
CA SER A 412 11.40 17.63 14.76
C SER A 412 10.04 18.06 14.24
N GLY A 413 9.03 17.20 14.36
CA GLY A 413 7.63 17.48 14.03
C GLY A 413 7.35 17.43 12.54
N SER A 414 6.29 18.13 12.11
CA SER A 414 5.83 18.11 10.72
C SER A 414 5.99 19.49 10.08
N TRP A 415 6.48 19.50 8.85
CA TRP A 415 6.77 20.70 8.08
C TRP A 415 6.09 20.62 6.71
N ALA A 416 5.46 21.70 6.31
CA ALA A 416 4.76 21.80 5.04
C ALA A 416 5.72 21.70 3.83
N ALA A 417 5.18 21.39 2.66
CA ALA A 417 5.93 21.41 1.41
C ALA A 417 6.63 22.75 1.18
N GLY A 418 7.86 22.71 0.63
CA GLY A 418 8.67 23.88 0.33
C GLY A 418 9.26 24.59 1.55
N SER A 419 9.14 24.06 2.77
CA SER A 419 9.70 24.65 3.98
C SER A 419 11.21 24.83 3.90
N ARG A 420 11.70 25.90 4.52
CA ARG A 420 13.13 26.23 4.65
C ARG A 420 13.52 26.30 6.13
N ILE A 421 14.24 25.28 6.59
CA ILE A 421 14.68 25.14 7.99
C ILE A 421 16.17 25.50 8.04
N LEU A 422 16.47 26.80 7.99
CA LEU A 422 17.82 27.36 7.83
C LEU A 422 18.43 27.79 9.15
#